data_433eb52144a07039b066d04edc86fe73
#
_entry.id   433eb52144a07039b066d04edc86fe73
#
_cell.length_a   1.000
_cell.length_b   1.000
_cell.length_c   1.000
_cell.angle_alpha   90.00
_cell.angle_beta   90.00
_cell.angle_gamma   90.00
#
_symmetry.space_group_name_H-M   'P 1'
#
loop_
_entity.id
_entity.type
_entity.pdbx_description
1 polymer ?
#
loop_
_entity_poly.entity_id
_entity_poly.type
_entity_poly.pdbx_seq_one_letter_code
_entity_poly.pdbx_strand_id
1 'polypeptide(L)'
;MTFDVVNPSTGSFNRASAEKPLAGWRVLVPRGGKWGDSVAATLRGYGAVPVIAPLINFAASDDEAGLARALGELQSGEFDWVVITSATTVDVLMSQNVVIPHNTKVAAVGETTSSALTLAGYRVDFVPEADNSARGLVKEWPQSDIAGRVLIPQSDIAEPTLVSGLTALGLNVEFVAAYRTVGVPVTDHVRADVEDGRIGAILVTSGSVARQVATQLAPLPASTIVACIGPRTAYDARAAGLAVDVISEFRSATSLVEALVEHATNPEAKDV
;
A
#
# COMPACT_ATOMS: atom_id res chain seq x y z
N MET A 1 -0.47 0.72 -78.25
CA MET A 1 0.31 0.48 -77.05
C MET A 1 -0.42 1.23 -75.90
N THR A 2 -1.22 0.51 -75.21
CA THR A 2 -2.05 1.05 -74.13
C THR A 2 -1.35 0.71 -72.80
N PHE A 3 -0.96 1.71 -72.02
CA PHE A 3 -0.35 1.50 -70.73
C PHE A 3 -1.46 1.42 -69.69
N ASP A 4 -1.62 0.25 -69.03
CA ASP A 4 -2.44 0.04 -67.85
C ASP A 4 -1.81 0.73 -66.67
N VAL A 5 -2.54 1.66 -66.04
CA VAL A 5 -2.19 2.29 -64.80
C VAL A 5 -2.69 1.39 -63.66
N VAL A 6 -1.73 0.72 -63.00
CA VAL A 6 -2.00 -0.04 -61.78
C VAL A 6 -2.27 0.94 -60.63
N ASN A 7 -3.48 0.93 -60.11
CA ASN A 7 -3.90 1.69 -58.97
C ASN A 7 -3.41 1.00 -57.67
N PRO A 8 -2.59 1.62 -56.79
CA PRO A 8 -2.22 1.00 -55.53
C PRO A 8 -3.41 1.04 -54.58
N SER A 9 -3.97 -0.14 -54.30
CA SER A 9 -4.98 -0.35 -53.28
C SER A 9 -4.48 0.17 -51.94
N THR A 10 -5.13 1.19 -51.44
CA THR A 10 -5.04 1.70 -50.07
C THR A 10 -5.39 0.58 -49.10
N GLY A 11 -4.36 -0.07 -48.55
CA GLY A 11 -4.50 -0.95 -47.40
C GLY A 11 -5.01 -0.15 -46.23
N SER A 12 -6.28 -0.29 -45.96
CA SER A 12 -6.91 0.15 -44.72
C SER A 12 -6.24 -0.59 -43.56
N PHE A 13 -5.29 0.06 -42.88
CA PHE A 13 -4.83 -0.39 -41.60
C PHE A 13 -6.00 -0.22 -40.64
N ASN A 14 -6.82 -1.27 -40.54
CA ASN A 14 -7.80 -1.44 -39.47
C ASN A 14 -6.99 -1.62 -38.18
N ARG A 15 -6.65 -0.51 -37.49
CA ARG A 15 -6.26 -0.55 -36.11
C ARG A 15 -7.48 -1.06 -35.37
N ALA A 16 -7.56 -2.37 -35.16
CA ALA A 16 -8.38 -2.94 -34.13
C ALA A 16 -8.04 -2.19 -32.85
N SER A 17 -8.96 -1.36 -32.39
CA SER A 17 -8.92 -0.75 -31.08
C SER A 17 -8.84 -1.94 -30.10
N ALA A 18 -7.67 -2.16 -29.50
CA ALA A 18 -7.55 -3.13 -28.44
C ALA A 18 -8.57 -2.72 -27.38
N GLU A 19 -9.64 -3.49 -27.22
CA GLU A 19 -10.65 -3.25 -26.20
C GLU A 19 -9.92 -3.15 -24.87
N LYS A 20 -10.09 -2.02 -24.20
CA LYS A 20 -9.46 -1.81 -22.89
C LYS A 20 -10.12 -2.76 -21.90
N PRO A 21 -9.36 -3.61 -21.21
CA PRO A 21 -9.91 -4.73 -20.44
C PRO A 21 -10.84 -4.32 -19.29
N LEU A 22 -10.71 -3.08 -18.79
CA LEU A 22 -11.57 -2.51 -17.76
C LEU A 22 -12.54 -1.45 -18.31
N ALA A 23 -12.84 -1.48 -19.63
CA ALA A 23 -13.80 -0.56 -20.22
C ALA A 23 -15.18 -0.68 -19.53
N GLY A 24 -15.69 0.46 -19.05
CA GLY A 24 -16.97 0.53 -18.33
C GLY A 24 -16.89 0.22 -16.84
N TRP A 25 -15.76 -0.26 -16.33
CA TRP A 25 -15.61 -0.49 -14.90
C TRP A 25 -15.39 0.82 -14.14
N ARG A 26 -16.10 0.97 -13.03
CA ARG A 26 -15.82 2.00 -12.03
C ARG A 26 -15.09 1.35 -10.87
N VAL A 27 -13.89 1.84 -10.55
CA VAL A 27 -13.01 1.22 -9.55
C VAL A 27 -12.77 2.20 -8.40
N LEU A 28 -13.17 1.81 -7.20
CA LEU A 28 -12.94 2.60 -5.98
C LEU A 28 -11.47 2.51 -5.58
N VAL A 29 -10.83 3.69 -5.50
CA VAL A 29 -9.44 3.87 -5.06
C VAL A 29 -9.47 4.50 -3.66
N PRO A 30 -9.19 3.73 -2.59
CA PRO A 30 -9.44 4.14 -1.20
C PRO A 30 -8.35 5.01 -0.60
N ARG A 31 -7.47 5.56 -1.41
CA ARG A 31 -6.40 6.48 -1.02
C ARG A 31 -6.27 7.61 -2.03
N GLY A 32 -6.04 8.83 -1.52
CA GLY A 32 -5.76 10.02 -2.32
C GLY A 32 -4.28 10.30 -2.48
N GLY A 33 -3.96 11.54 -2.86
CA GLY A 33 -2.62 12.05 -3.07
C GLY A 33 -1.88 11.37 -4.22
N LYS A 34 -0.57 11.51 -4.28
CA LYS A 34 0.27 11.00 -5.37
C LYS A 34 0.05 9.50 -5.65
N TRP A 35 -0.18 8.70 -4.61
CA TRP A 35 -0.44 7.28 -4.78
C TRP A 35 -1.79 7.03 -5.49
N GLY A 36 -2.86 7.68 -5.00
CA GLY A 36 -4.19 7.56 -5.61
C GLY A 36 -4.22 8.05 -7.06
N ASP A 37 -3.53 9.16 -7.33
CA ASP A 37 -3.42 9.73 -8.68
C ASP A 37 -2.69 8.78 -9.64
N SER A 38 -1.59 8.15 -9.18
CA SER A 38 -0.84 7.16 -9.96
C SER A 38 -1.70 5.93 -10.30
N VAL A 39 -2.38 5.37 -9.30
CA VAL A 39 -3.30 4.23 -9.50
C VAL A 39 -4.44 4.61 -10.44
N ALA A 40 -5.02 5.80 -10.27
CA ALA A 40 -6.07 6.30 -11.14
C ALA A 40 -5.60 6.46 -12.60
N ALA A 41 -4.36 6.92 -12.81
CA ALA A 41 -3.78 7.01 -14.14
C ALA A 41 -3.63 5.62 -14.78
N THR A 42 -3.12 4.64 -14.04
CA THR A 42 -2.97 3.25 -14.49
C THR A 42 -4.34 2.64 -14.86
N LEU A 43 -5.35 2.80 -14.00
CA LEU A 43 -6.71 2.32 -14.25
C LEU A 43 -7.32 2.92 -15.52
N ARG A 44 -7.14 4.24 -15.74
CA ARG A 44 -7.58 4.89 -16.98
C ARG A 44 -6.87 4.34 -18.21
N GLY A 45 -5.59 3.98 -18.08
CA GLY A 45 -4.84 3.28 -19.13
C GLY A 45 -5.53 2.01 -19.58
N TYR A 46 -6.10 1.23 -18.66
CA TYR A 46 -6.88 0.03 -18.93
C TYR A 46 -8.37 0.28 -19.24
N GLY A 47 -8.81 1.54 -19.27
CA GLY A 47 -10.18 1.92 -19.65
C GLY A 47 -11.16 2.06 -18.49
N ALA A 48 -10.75 1.88 -17.26
CA ALA A 48 -11.59 2.06 -16.11
C ALA A 48 -11.84 3.55 -15.78
N VAL A 49 -12.91 3.80 -15.04
CA VAL A 49 -13.22 5.09 -14.41
C VAL A 49 -12.85 4.99 -12.92
N PRO A 50 -11.70 5.53 -12.48
CA PRO A 50 -11.33 5.51 -11.06
C PRO A 50 -12.21 6.47 -10.26
N VAL A 51 -12.68 6.01 -9.12
CA VAL A 51 -13.39 6.79 -8.10
C VAL A 51 -12.47 6.94 -6.89
N ILE A 52 -11.78 8.07 -6.77
CA ILE A 52 -10.88 8.32 -5.64
C ILE A 52 -11.72 8.75 -4.45
N ALA A 53 -11.79 7.89 -3.44
CA ALA A 53 -12.48 8.16 -2.18
C ALA A 53 -11.61 7.65 -1.01
N PRO A 54 -10.77 8.50 -0.43
CA PRO A 54 -9.94 8.13 0.69
C PRO A 54 -10.78 7.64 1.87
N LEU A 55 -10.50 6.43 2.35
CA LEU A 55 -11.20 5.82 3.51
C LEU A 55 -10.41 5.95 4.80
N ILE A 56 -9.12 6.29 4.69
CA ILE A 56 -8.23 6.54 5.83
C ILE A 56 -7.46 7.82 5.60
N ASN A 57 -7.09 8.46 6.70
CA ASN A 57 -6.16 9.57 6.75
C ASN A 57 -5.17 9.34 7.90
N PHE A 58 -4.11 10.12 7.93
CA PHE A 58 -3.12 10.10 9.00
C PHE A 58 -3.23 11.39 9.81
N ALA A 59 -3.24 11.25 11.14
CA ALA A 59 -3.30 12.34 12.11
C ALA A 59 -2.08 12.29 13.01
N ALA A 60 -1.78 13.39 13.68
CA ALA A 60 -0.73 13.44 14.70
C ALA A 60 -0.95 12.35 15.77
N SER A 61 0.14 11.92 16.39
CA SER A 61 0.07 11.01 17.55
C SER A 61 -0.74 11.63 18.68
N ASP A 62 -1.47 10.82 19.44
CA ASP A 62 -2.10 11.26 20.69
C ASP A 62 -1.07 11.38 21.82
N ASP A 63 0.09 10.72 21.71
CA ASP A 63 1.23 10.84 22.61
C ASP A 63 2.36 11.64 21.95
N GLU A 64 2.12 12.92 21.74
CA GLU A 64 3.12 13.83 21.17
C GLU A 64 4.36 13.95 22.09
N ALA A 65 4.17 13.90 23.40
CA ALA A 65 5.27 14.00 24.36
C ALA A 65 6.17 12.75 24.31
N GLY A 66 5.58 11.55 24.27
CA GLY A 66 6.32 10.30 24.11
C GLY A 66 7.05 10.23 22.77
N LEU A 67 6.42 10.68 21.71
CA LEU A 67 7.05 10.76 20.38
C LEU A 67 8.26 11.73 20.42
N ALA A 68 8.08 12.94 20.93
CA ALA A 68 9.15 13.94 21.02
C ALA A 68 10.33 13.43 21.85
N ARG A 69 10.07 12.74 22.99
CA ARG A 69 11.11 12.11 23.81
C ARG A 69 11.88 11.05 23.03
N ALA A 70 11.18 10.10 22.41
CA ALA A 70 11.81 9.00 21.66
C ALA A 70 12.62 9.51 20.47
N LEU A 71 12.13 10.53 19.76
CA LEU A 71 12.89 11.18 18.68
C LEU A 71 14.10 11.98 19.20
N GLY A 72 14.00 12.59 20.38
CA GLY A 72 15.13 13.23 21.06
C GLY A 72 16.22 12.23 21.44
N GLU A 73 15.85 11.07 22.01
CA GLU A 73 16.78 9.98 22.33
C GLU A 73 17.40 9.38 21.04
N LEU A 74 16.63 9.28 19.97
CA LEU A 74 17.17 8.89 18.66
C LEU A 74 18.25 9.86 18.18
N GLN A 75 17.99 11.16 18.24
CA GLN A 75 18.94 12.20 17.79
C GLN A 75 20.17 12.29 18.68
N SER A 76 20.07 11.93 19.97
CA SER A 76 21.22 11.84 20.89
C SER A 76 22.06 10.56 20.71
N GLY A 77 21.62 9.62 19.85
CA GLY A 77 22.34 8.38 19.53
C GLY A 77 22.18 7.28 20.58
N GLU A 78 21.08 7.30 21.33
CA GLU A 78 20.78 6.31 22.34
C GLU A 78 20.22 4.99 21.77
N PHE A 79 19.89 4.97 20.47
CA PHE A 79 19.45 3.79 19.75
C PHE A 79 20.52 3.28 18.80
N ASP A 80 20.72 1.97 18.79
CA ASP A 80 21.60 1.29 17.83
C ASP A 80 20.91 1.15 16.46
N TRP A 81 19.59 0.99 16.48
CA TRP A 81 18.75 0.88 15.30
C TRP A 81 17.49 1.72 15.38
N VAL A 82 17.05 2.21 14.23
CA VAL A 82 15.67 2.68 14.01
C VAL A 82 15.05 1.88 12.85
N VAL A 83 13.84 1.36 13.05
CA VAL A 83 13.13 0.57 12.05
C VAL A 83 11.92 1.33 11.52
N ILE A 84 11.95 1.65 10.24
CA ILE A 84 10.90 2.42 9.55
C ILE A 84 10.08 1.47 8.67
N THR A 85 8.76 1.47 8.88
CA THR A 85 7.85 0.53 8.22
C THR A 85 6.93 1.17 7.18
N SER A 86 6.93 2.50 7.09
CA SER A 86 6.07 3.24 6.17
C SER A 86 6.66 4.58 5.73
N ALA A 87 6.31 5.02 4.52
CA ALA A 87 6.63 6.37 4.06
C ALA A 87 6.00 7.47 4.94
N THR A 88 4.83 7.19 5.54
CA THR A 88 4.19 8.12 6.49
C THR A 88 5.07 8.39 7.72
N THR A 89 5.78 7.36 8.21
CA THR A 89 6.77 7.58 9.29
C THR A 89 7.92 8.48 8.81
N VAL A 90 8.37 8.33 7.56
CA VAL A 90 9.41 9.23 7.00
C VAL A 90 8.91 10.67 6.96
N ASP A 91 7.66 10.89 6.55
CA ASP A 91 7.05 12.24 6.55
C ASP A 91 7.01 12.83 7.98
N VAL A 92 6.73 12.01 9.01
CA VAL A 92 6.78 12.45 10.42
C VAL A 92 8.21 12.85 10.83
N LEU A 93 9.22 12.01 10.53
CA LEU A 93 10.62 12.34 10.81
C LEU A 93 11.05 13.66 10.16
N MET A 94 10.68 13.85 8.89
CA MET A 94 10.96 15.08 8.13
C MET A 94 10.26 16.29 8.74
N SER A 95 8.98 16.16 9.12
CA SER A 95 8.22 17.27 9.72
C SER A 95 8.76 17.72 11.08
N GLN A 96 9.40 16.81 11.81
CA GLN A 96 10.06 17.05 13.10
C GLN A 96 11.54 17.40 12.93
N ASN A 97 12.06 17.54 11.69
CA ASN A 97 13.45 17.79 11.37
C ASN A 97 14.42 16.82 12.07
N VAL A 98 14.06 15.54 12.17
CA VAL A 98 14.85 14.53 12.85
C VAL A 98 16.15 14.27 12.11
N VAL A 99 17.28 14.31 12.82
CA VAL A 99 18.59 13.90 12.32
C VAL A 99 18.96 12.57 12.95
N ILE A 100 19.15 11.53 12.14
CA ILE A 100 19.60 10.22 12.61
C ILE A 100 21.13 10.21 12.66
N PRO A 101 21.73 9.97 13.84
CA PRO A 101 23.19 9.96 13.98
C PRO A 101 23.85 8.82 13.18
N HIS A 102 25.12 8.98 12.82
CA HIS A 102 25.86 7.97 12.04
C HIS A 102 26.06 6.65 12.77
N ASN A 103 26.03 6.63 14.10
CA ASN A 103 26.11 5.42 14.91
C ASN A 103 24.78 4.67 15.03
N THR A 104 23.67 5.27 14.65
CA THR A 104 22.36 4.58 14.59
C THR A 104 22.13 4.04 13.19
N LYS A 105 21.91 2.72 13.05
CA LYS A 105 21.57 2.08 11.79
C LYS A 105 20.08 2.22 11.48
N VAL A 106 19.75 2.26 10.19
CA VAL A 106 18.38 2.43 9.71
C VAL A 106 17.94 1.19 8.95
N ALA A 107 16.87 0.54 9.42
CA ALA A 107 16.22 -0.54 8.70
C ALA A 107 14.88 -0.07 8.12
N ALA A 108 14.60 -0.49 6.89
CA ALA A 108 13.32 -0.20 6.21
C ALA A 108 12.58 -1.50 5.88
N VAL A 109 11.25 -1.48 6.04
CA VAL A 109 10.39 -2.56 5.55
C VAL A 109 9.92 -2.23 4.14
N GLY A 110 10.58 -2.87 3.15
CA GLY A 110 10.24 -2.78 1.73
C GLY A 110 10.81 -1.57 0.99
N GLU A 111 10.85 -1.71 -0.33
CA GLU A 111 11.48 -0.76 -1.26
C GLU A 111 10.84 0.63 -1.22
N THR A 112 9.51 0.73 -1.11
CA THR A 112 8.81 2.03 -1.06
C THR A 112 9.26 2.87 0.13
N THR A 113 9.44 2.24 1.30
CA THR A 113 9.92 2.92 2.51
C THR A 113 11.40 3.27 2.40
N SER A 114 12.21 2.35 1.88
CA SER A 114 13.64 2.59 1.62
C SER A 114 13.86 3.75 0.66
N SER A 115 13.11 3.78 -0.43
CA SER A 115 13.15 4.89 -1.40
C SER A 115 12.73 6.22 -0.76
N ALA A 116 11.67 6.23 0.07
CA ALA A 116 11.24 7.43 0.78
C ALA A 116 12.31 7.95 1.73
N LEU A 117 12.97 7.07 2.50
CA LEU A 117 14.09 7.42 3.37
C LEU A 117 15.26 8.03 2.58
N THR A 118 15.66 7.39 1.49
CA THR A 118 16.76 7.87 0.62
C THR A 118 16.45 9.25 0.03
N LEU A 119 15.22 9.45 -0.46
CA LEU A 119 14.78 10.75 -1.00
C LEU A 119 14.72 11.83 0.07
N ALA A 120 14.46 11.46 1.32
CA ALA A 120 14.49 12.35 2.48
C ALA A 120 15.92 12.63 3.00
N GLY A 121 16.95 12.01 2.41
CA GLY A 121 18.36 12.19 2.78
C GLY A 121 18.83 11.26 3.92
N TYR A 122 18.02 10.28 4.34
CA TYR A 122 18.42 9.30 5.33
C TYR A 122 19.18 8.13 4.67
N ARG A 123 20.21 7.62 5.38
CA ARG A 123 20.88 6.38 4.99
C ARG A 123 19.97 5.20 5.33
N VAL A 124 19.99 4.15 4.52
CA VAL A 124 19.34 2.89 4.80
C VAL A 124 20.43 1.81 4.86
N ASP A 125 20.51 1.11 5.98
CA ASP A 125 21.52 0.10 6.25
C ASP A 125 21.02 -1.32 6.03
N PHE A 126 19.68 -1.53 6.15
CA PHE A 126 19.09 -2.85 6.00
C PHE A 126 17.66 -2.77 5.40
N VAL A 127 17.40 -3.64 4.44
CA VAL A 127 16.08 -3.93 3.86
C VAL A 127 15.98 -5.42 3.66
N PRO A 128 14.91 -6.11 4.08
CA PRO A 128 14.76 -7.54 3.80
C PRO A 128 14.63 -7.79 2.29
N GLU A 129 15.30 -8.82 1.78
CA GLU A 129 15.37 -9.13 0.35
C GLU A 129 14.25 -10.08 -0.10
N ALA A 130 13.94 -11.10 0.71
CA ALA A 130 13.01 -12.16 0.32
C ALA A 130 11.54 -11.82 0.61
N ASP A 131 11.26 -11.10 1.70
CA ASP A 131 9.89 -10.76 2.12
C ASP A 131 9.81 -9.33 2.64
N ASN A 132 9.26 -8.44 1.84
CA ASN A 132 9.02 -7.02 2.15
C ASN A 132 7.93 -6.83 3.22
N SER A 133 8.07 -7.52 4.35
CA SER A 133 7.14 -7.46 5.48
C SER A 133 7.87 -7.36 6.83
N ALA A 134 7.11 -7.06 7.90
CA ALA A 134 7.63 -7.10 9.25
C ALA A 134 8.20 -8.49 9.62
N ARG A 135 7.60 -9.57 9.12
CA ARG A 135 8.10 -10.94 9.32
C ARG A 135 9.41 -11.19 8.59
N GLY A 136 9.51 -10.72 7.34
CA GLY A 136 10.73 -10.82 6.55
C GLY A 136 11.86 -10.06 7.23
N LEU A 137 11.62 -8.84 7.70
CA LEU A 137 12.63 -8.06 8.42
C LEU A 137 13.13 -8.78 9.68
N VAL A 138 12.23 -9.37 10.47
CA VAL A 138 12.62 -10.16 11.66
C VAL A 138 13.42 -11.40 11.26
N LYS A 139 12.99 -12.13 10.22
CA LYS A 139 13.62 -13.36 9.75
C LYS A 139 15.02 -13.11 9.20
N GLU A 140 15.19 -12.01 8.50
CA GLU A 140 16.44 -11.63 7.83
C GLU A 140 17.30 -10.66 8.66
N TRP A 141 16.91 -10.39 9.92
CA TRP A 141 17.65 -9.47 10.80
C TRP A 141 19.12 -9.86 10.89
N PRO A 142 20.07 -8.90 10.78
CA PRO A 142 21.50 -9.20 10.83
C PRO A 142 21.89 -9.90 12.12
N GLN A 143 22.40 -11.13 12.01
CA GLN A 143 22.76 -11.97 13.16
C GLN A 143 23.92 -11.40 13.99
N SER A 144 24.71 -10.50 13.42
CA SER A 144 25.76 -9.75 14.15
C SER A 144 25.18 -8.67 15.08
N ASP A 145 23.92 -8.31 14.92
CA ASP A 145 23.30 -7.16 15.58
C ASP A 145 22.06 -7.54 16.40
N ILE A 146 22.15 -8.67 17.11
CA ILE A 146 21.08 -9.19 17.98
C ILE A 146 21.10 -8.60 19.40
N ALA A 147 21.88 -7.55 19.65
CA ALA A 147 21.91 -6.80 20.90
C ALA A 147 21.78 -5.31 20.61
N GLY A 148 21.24 -4.56 21.57
CA GLY A 148 21.10 -3.11 21.47
C GLY A 148 19.67 -2.62 21.57
N ARG A 149 19.53 -1.28 21.55
CA ARG A 149 18.22 -0.59 21.60
C ARG A 149 17.71 -0.33 20.18
N VAL A 150 16.45 -0.65 19.94
CA VAL A 150 15.78 -0.47 18.67
C VAL A 150 14.57 0.43 18.86
N LEU A 151 14.50 1.54 18.14
CA LEU A 151 13.30 2.37 18.07
C LEU A 151 12.43 1.95 16.87
N ILE A 152 11.14 1.78 17.11
CA ILE A 152 10.14 1.49 16.07
C ILE A 152 9.03 2.53 16.10
N PRO A 153 9.19 3.66 15.37
CA PRO A 153 8.11 4.61 15.19
C PRO A 153 7.13 4.10 14.14
N GLN A 154 5.89 3.86 14.53
CA GLN A 154 4.84 3.29 13.66
C GLN A 154 3.49 3.97 13.87
N SER A 155 2.46 3.52 13.12
CA SER A 155 1.06 3.85 13.42
C SER A 155 0.64 3.30 14.79
N ASP A 156 -0.28 4.00 15.43
CA ASP A 156 -0.95 3.58 16.67
C ASP A 156 -1.62 2.21 16.58
N ILE A 157 -2.11 1.86 15.38
CA ILE A 157 -2.78 0.57 15.10
C ILE A 157 -1.83 -0.48 14.47
N ALA A 158 -0.51 -0.26 14.55
CA ALA A 158 0.46 -1.22 14.04
C ALA A 158 0.39 -2.54 14.80
N GLU A 159 0.56 -3.64 14.07
CA GLU A 159 0.58 -4.95 14.70
C GLU A 159 1.87 -5.21 15.49
N PRO A 160 1.81 -5.99 16.55
CA PRO A 160 2.96 -6.25 17.40
C PRO A 160 4.02 -7.16 16.78
N THR A 161 3.80 -7.68 15.57
CA THR A 161 4.67 -8.66 14.90
C THR A 161 6.13 -8.25 14.88
N LEU A 162 6.43 -7.00 14.56
CA LEU A 162 7.80 -6.50 14.49
C LEU A 162 8.41 -6.34 15.88
N VAL A 163 7.68 -5.70 16.79
CA VAL A 163 8.11 -5.52 18.18
C VAL A 163 8.36 -6.87 18.85
N SER A 164 7.38 -7.78 18.78
CA SER A 164 7.50 -9.13 19.38
C SER A 164 8.63 -9.94 18.76
N GLY A 165 8.79 -9.87 17.43
CA GLY A 165 9.82 -10.60 16.71
C GLY A 165 11.23 -10.15 17.07
N LEU A 166 11.50 -8.83 17.05
CA LEU A 166 12.82 -8.30 17.42
C LEU A 166 13.12 -8.49 18.92
N THR A 167 12.12 -8.36 19.79
CA THR A 167 12.28 -8.70 21.21
C THR A 167 12.64 -10.15 21.41
N ALA A 168 12.02 -11.07 20.68
CA ALA A 168 12.34 -12.51 20.74
C ALA A 168 13.76 -12.84 20.26
N LEU A 169 14.35 -11.99 19.40
CA LEU A 169 15.77 -12.09 19.01
C LEU A 169 16.73 -11.55 20.07
N GLY A 170 16.25 -10.94 21.16
CA GLY A 170 17.06 -10.42 22.27
C GLY A 170 17.30 -8.91 22.25
N LEU A 171 16.71 -8.18 21.29
CA LEU A 171 16.82 -6.72 21.20
C LEU A 171 15.95 -6.02 22.23
N ASN A 172 16.40 -4.86 22.73
CA ASN A 172 15.61 -3.96 23.56
C ASN A 172 14.81 -3.03 22.67
N VAL A 173 13.53 -3.39 22.45
CA VAL A 173 12.67 -2.70 21.48
C VAL A 173 11.79 -1.68 22.15
N GLU A 174 11.87 -0.44 21.69
CA GLU A 174 10.96 0.64 22.06
C GLU A 174 10.04 0.97 20.88
N PHE A 175 8.74 0.84 21.11
CA PHE A 175 7.70 1.28 20.18
C PHE A 175 7.22 2.67 20.54
N VAL A 176 7.01 3.52 19.54
CA VAL A 176 6.32 4.78 19.71
C VAL A 176 5.32 5.01 18.58
N ALA A 177 4.12 5.47 18.92
CA ALA A 177 3.13 5.88 17.95
C ALA A 177 3.57 7.18 17.27
N ALA A 178 4.06 7.10 16.04
CA ALA A 178 4.49 8.25 15.28
C ALA A 178 3.32 9.04 14.67
N TYR A 179 2.22 8.33 14.37
CA TYR A 179 0.99 8.92 13.83
C TYR A 179 -0.19 7.99 14.10
N ARG A 180 -1.41 8.51 13.95
CA ARG A 180 -2.66 7.73 14.01
C ARG A 180 -3.21 7.50 12.62
N THR A 181 -3.76 6.32 12.43
CA THR A 181 -4.56 6.01 11.24
C THR A 181 -6.03 6.18 11.57
N VAL A 182 -6.65 7.20 11.01
CA VAL A 182 -8.05 7.55 11.27
C VAL A 182 -8.94 7.23 10.06
N GLY A 183 -10.15 6.75 10.32
CA GLY A 183 -11.15 6.55 9.28
C GLY A 183 -11.63 7.89 8.72
N VAL A 184 -11.87 7.92 7.41
CA VAL A 184 -12.49 9.06 6.71
C VAL A 184 -13.86 8.62 6.23
N PRO A 185 -14.94 9.34 6.59
CA PRO A 185 -16.28 9.02 6.11
C PRO A 185 -16.36 9.12 4.57
N VAL A 186 -16.94 8.12 3.94
CA VAL A 186 -17.29 8.22 2.51
C VAL A 186 -18.47 9.19 2.33
N THR A 187 -18.50 9.83 1.17
CA THR A 187 -19.66 10.66 0.80
C THR A 187 -20.88 9.78 0.51
N ASP A 188 -22.08 10.32 0.71
CA ASP A 188 -23.34 9.61 0.41
C ASP A 188 -23.41 9.18 -1.06
N HIS A 189 -22.82 9.96 -1.96
CA HIS A 189 -22.74 9.62 -3.38
C HIS A 189 -21.93 8.35 -3.63
N VAL A 190 -20.75 8.22 -3.00
CA VAL A 190 -19.90 7.01 -3.13
C VAL A 190 -20.60 5.80 -2.50
N ARG A 191 -21.27 6.00 -1.35
CA ARG A 191 -22.06 4.94 -0.71
C ARG A 191 -23.15 4.44 -1.63
N ALA A 192 -23.96 5.35 -2.18
CA ALA A 192 -25.02 5.00 -3.12
C ALA A 192 -24.48 4.33 -4.39
N ASP A 193 -23.32 4.76 -4.90
CA ASP A 193 -22.69 4.12 -6.06
C ASP A 193 -22.26 2.67 -5.77
N VAL A 194 -21.84 2.37 -4.53
CA VAL A 194 -21.54 1.00 -4.11
C VAL A 194 -22.83 0.19 -3.94
N GLU A 195 -23.80 0.70 -3.19
CA GLU A 195 -25.08 0.04 -2.90
C GLU A 195 -25.86 -0.32 -4.19
N ASP A 196 -25.83 0.57 -5.18
CA ASP A 196 -26.49 0.38 -6.48
C ASP A 196 -25.67 -0.52 -7.44
N GLY A 197 -24.52 -1.07 -7.02
CA GLY A 197 -23.66 -1.90 -7.85
C GLY A 197 -22.94 -1.15 -8.99
N ARG A 198 -22.88 0.19 -8.92
CA ARG A 198 -22.16 1.01 -9.92
C ARG A 198 -20.64 0.97 -9.74
N ILE A 199 -20.15 0.49 -8.61
CA ILE A 199 -18.71 0.23 -8.38
C ILE A 199 -18.43 -1.23 -8.68
N GLY A 200 -17.70 -1.49 -9.77
CA GLY A 200 -17.33 -2.84 -10.21
C GLY A 200 -16.19 -3.45 -9.39
N ALA A 201 -15.29 -2.64 -8.83
CA ALA A 201 -14.22 -3.14 -7.96
C ALA A 201 -13.82 -2.14 -6.88
N ILE A 202 -13.32 -2.66 -5.75
CA ILE A 202 -12.74 -1.91 -4.64
C ILE A 202 -11.31 -2.40 -4.43
N LEU A 203 -10.33 -1.48 -4.49
CA LEU A 203 -8.94 -1.78 -4.19
C LEU A 203 -8.71 -1.71 -2.67
N VAL A 204 -8.20 -2.78 -2.07
CA VAL A 204 -7.92 -2.84 -0.63
C VAL A 204 -6.41 -2.93 -0.41
N THR A 205 -5.83 -1.85 0.13
CA THR A 205 -4.37 -1.67 0.21
C THR A 205 -3.76 -1.93 1.59
N SER A 206 -4.61 -2.13 2.60
CA SER A 206 -4.18 -2.42 3.97
C SER A 206 -5.34 -2.94 4.82
N GLY A 207 -5.04 -3.53 5.98
CA GLY A 207 -6.05 -3.96 6.95
C GLY A 207 -6.90 -2.79 7.48
N SER A 208 -6.35 -1.59 7.61
CA SER A 208 -7.11 -0.40 7.99
C SER A 208 -8.13 0.00 6.93
N VAL A 209 -7.75 -0.05 5.65
CA VAL A 209 -8.69 0.17 4.54
C VAL A 209 -9.76 -0.93 4.52
N ALA A 210 -9.38 -2.20 4.70
CA ALA A 210 -10.34 -3.32 4.76
C ALA A 210 -11.42 -3.09 5.83
N ARG A 211 -11.00 -2.69 7.05
CA ARG A 211 -11.94 -2.36 8.14
C ARG A 211 -12.86 -1.20 7.78
N GLN A 212 -12.36 -0.15 7.11
CA GLN A 212 -13.19 0.96 6.69
C GLN A 212 -14.18 0.58 5.58
N VAL A 213 -13.76 -0.24 4.62
CA VAL A 213 -14.69 -0.80 3.60
C VAL A 213 -15.81 -1.59 4.27
N ALA A 214 -15.46 -2.51 5.20
CA ALA A 214 -16.44 -3.30 5.93
C ALA A 214 -17.40 -2.42 6.77
N THR A 215 -16.87 -1.41 7.48
CA THR A 215 -17.68 -0.58 8.37
C THR A 215 -18.60 0.38 7.61
N GLN A 216 -18.15 0.93 6.48
CA GLN A 216 -18.84 2.03 5.80
C GLN A 216 -19.62 1.62 4.56
N LEU A 217 -19.22 0.52 3.89
CA LEU A 217 -19.73 0.13 2.59
C LEU A 217 -20.38 -1.27 2.57
N ALA A 218 -20.14 -2.11 3.58
CA ALA A 218 -20.78 -3.44 3.63
C ALA A 218 -22.28 -3.33 4.06
N PRO A 219 -23.16 -4.24 3.55
CA PRO A 219 -22.82 -5.35 2.67
C PRO A 219 -22.53 -4.91 1.24
N LEU A 220 -21.48 -5.47 0.64
CA LEU A 220 -21.15 -5.20 -0.76
C LEU A 220 -22.03 -6.00 -1.71
N PRO A 221 -22.46 -5.45 -2.87
CA PRO A 221 -23.09 -6.21 -3.91
C PRO A 221 -22.20 -7.37 -4.38
N ALA A 222 -22.80 -8.53 -4.68
CA ALA A 222 -22.07 -9.72 -5.16
C ALA A 222 -21.29 -9.47 -6.48
N SER A 223 -21.66 -8.44 -7.22
CA SER A 223 -20.98 -8.01 -8.45
C SER A 223 -19.74 -7.15 -8.19
N THR A 224 -19.54 -6.66 -6.96
CA THR A 224 -18.40 -5.80 -6.61
C THR A 224 -17.19 -6.65 -6.23
N ILE A 225 -16.13 -6.57 -7.02
CA ILE A 225 -14.88 -7.31 -6.81
C ILE A 225 -14.05 -6.64 -5.71
N VAL A 226 -13.61 -7.40 -4.73
CA VAL A 226 -12.67 -6.94 -3.69
C VAL A 226 -11.27 -7.41 -4.04
N ALA A 227 -10.40 -6.47 -4.46
CA ALA A 227 -9.02 -6.75 -4.85
C ALA A 227 -8.05 -6.28 -3.76
N CYS A 228 -7.30 -7.22 -3.16
CA CYS A 228 -6.35 -6.97 -2.09
C CYS A 228 -4.90 -6.90 -2.60
N ILE A 229 -4.13 -5.96 -2.09
CA ILE A 229 -2.72 -5.73 -2.49
C ILE A 229 -1.77 -6.87 -2.10
N GLY A 230 -2.23 -7.84 -1.35
CA GLY A 230 -1.42 -9.00 -0.97
C GLY A 230 -2.09 -9.88 0.08
N PRO A 231 -1.48 -11.06 0.39
CA PRO A 231 -2.09 -12.09 1.23
C PRO A 231 -2.45 -11.62 2.65
N ARG A 232 -1.60 -10.77 3.25
CA ARG A 232 -1.88 -10.22 4.58
C ARG A 232 -3.14 -9.34 4.57
N THR A 233 -3.25 -8.43 3.60
CA THR A 233 -4.42 -7.57 3.45
C THR A 233 -5.68 -8.39 3.17
N ALA A 234 -5.57 -9.46 2.40
CA ALA A 234 -6.66 -10.40 2.15
C ALA A 234 -7.13 -11.11 3.43
N TYR A 235 -6.18 -11.54 4.27
CA TYR A 235 -6.50 -12.09 5.60
C TYR A 235 -7.29 -11.09 6.45
N ASP A 236 -6.80 -9.84 6.55
CA ASP A 236 -7.45 -8.79 7.32
C ASP A 236 -8.84 -8.42 6.76
N ALA A 237 -9.00 -8.42 5.43
CA ALA A 237 -10.27 -8.17 4.76
C ALA A 237 -11.31 -9.26 5.07
N ARG A 238 -10.89 -10.53 5.01
CA ARG A 238 -11.75 -11.67 5.40
C ARG A 238 -12.11 -11.62 6.88
N ALA A 239 -11.15 -11.29 7.75
CA ALA A 239 -11.40 -11.11 9.18
C ALA A 239 -12.37 -9.95 9.47
N ALA A 240 -12.43 -8.93 8.61
CA ALA A 240 -13.40 -7.85 8.66
C ALA A 240 -14.77 -8.20 8.03
N GLY A 241 -14.96 -9.43 7.53
CA GLY A 241 -16.22 -9.90 6.93
C GLY A 241 -16.38 -9.62 5.43
N LEU A 242 -15.32 -9.23 4.73
CA LEU A 242 -15.34 -9.02 3.28
C LEU A 242 -15.02 -10.32 2.53
N ALA A 243 -15.78 -10.61 1.47
CA ALA A 243 -15.37 -11.58 0.46
C ALA A 243 -14.17 -10.99 -0.32
N VAL A 244 -13.13 -11.80 -0.55
CA VAL A 244 -11.95 -11.37 -1.29
C VAL A 244 -11.87 -12.19 -2.57
N ASP A 245 -11.94 -11.50 -3.71
CA ASP A 245 -11.96 -12.11 -5.04
C ASP A 245 -10.57 -12.17 -5.68
N VAL A 246 -9.75 -11.13 -5.44
CA VAL A 246 -8.43 -10.96 -6.08
C VAL A 246 -7.37 -10.68 -5.04
N ILE A 247 -6.22 -11.35 -5.15
CA ILE A 247 -5.03 -11.09 -4.34
C ILE A 247 -3.87 -10.87 -5.30
N SER A 248 -3.25 -9.70 -5.21
CA SER A 248 -2.07 -9.37 -5.99
C SER A 248 -0.86 -10.22 -5.57
N GLU A 249 -0.07 -10.65 -6.53
CA GLU A 249 1.16 -11.44 -6.29
C GLU A 249 2.24 -10.59 -5.62
N PHE A 250 2.46 -9.38 -6.12
CA PHE A 250 3.42 -8.44 -5.56
C PHE A 250 2.70 -7.30 -4.85
N ARG A 251 3.26 -6.84 -3.71
CA ARG A 251 2.68 -5.77 -2.88
C ARG A 251 2.94 -4.38 -3.47
N SER A 252 2.50 -4.17 -4.71
CA SER A 252 2.62 -2.91 -5.44
C SER A 252 1.29 -2.46 -6.02
N ALA A 253 1.15 -1.14 -6.27
CA ALA A 253 -0.02 -0.57 -6.92
C ALA A 253 -0.23 -1.14 -8.33
N THR A 254 0.85 -1.29 -9.08
CA THR A 254 0.84 -1.83 -10.45
C THR A 254 0.34 -3.25 -10.46
N SER A 255 0.93 -4.14 -9.65
CA SER A 255 0.51 -5.54 -9.57
C SER A 255 -0.93 -5.70 -9.09
N LEU A 256 -1.42 -4.82 -8.20
CA LEU A 256 -2.83 -4.83 -7.78
C LEU A 256 -3.79 -4.52 -8.94
N VAL A 257 -3.45 -3.54 -9.79
CA VAL A 257 -4.27 -3.21 -10.96
C VAL A 257 -4.17 -4.31 -12.02
N GLU A 258 -2.98 -4.88 -12.24
CA GLU A 258 -2.77 -5.99 -13.18
C GLU A 258 -3.55 -7.23 -12.78
N ALA A 259 -3.55 -7.59 -11.48
CA ALA A 259 -4.36 -8.70 -10.96
C ALA A 259 -5.87 -8.47 -11.16
N LEU A 260 -6.35 -7.23 -11.01
CA LEU A 260 -7.73 -6.88 -11.32
C LEU A 260 -8.03 -7.02 -12.83
N VAL A 261 -7.11 -6.61 -13.69
CA VAL A 261 -7.21 -6.75 -15.16
C VAL A 261 -7.28 -8.22 -15.55
N GLU A 262 -6.42 -9.06 -14.99
CA GLU A 262 -6.40 -10.50 -15.23
C GLU A 262 -7.74 -11.15 -14.83
N HIS A 263 -8.25 -10.81 -13.65
CA HIS A 263 -9.56 -11.28 -13.18
C HIS A 263 -10.70 -10.85 -14.12
N ALA A 264 -10.67 -9.61 -14.61
CA ALA A 264 -11.70 -9.09 -15.52
C ALA A 264 -11.68 -9.77 -16.90
N THR A 265 -10.49 -10.20 -17.36
CA THR A 265 -10.31 -10.85 -18.67
C THR A 265 -10.47 -12.36 -18.60
N ASN A 266 -10.32 -12.98 -17.43
CA ASN A 266 -10.37 -14.42 -17.23
C ASN A 266 -11.22 -14.81 -15.99
N PRO A 267 -12.54 -14.59 -16.02
CA PRO A 267 -13.41 -14.80 -14.86
C PRO A 267 -13.56 -16.28 -14.44
N GLU A 268 -13.14 -17.24 -15.27
CA GLU A 268 -13.23 -18.68 -14.98
C GLU A 268 -12.07 -19.23 -14.11
N ALA A 269 -11.06 -18.44 -13.79
CA ALA A 269 -9.94 -18.84 -12.92
C ALA A 269 -10.32 -18.93 -11.41
N LYS A 270 -11.63 -19.02 -11.09
CA LYS A 270 -12.15 -18.98 -9.71
C LYS A 270 -12.05 -20.31 -8.93
N ASP A 271 -11.63 -21.42 -9.54
CA ASP A 271 -11.62 -22.75 -8.91
C ASP A 271 -10.23 -23.41 -8.97
N VAL A 272 -9.26 -22.89 -8.23
CA VAL A 272 -8.10 -23.69 -7.80
C VAL A 272 -7.73 -23.33 -6.35
#